data_a8ec92ec378b27ae2f4198c79f66f760
#
_entry.id   a8ec92ec378b27ae2f4198c79f66f760
#
_cell.length_a   1.000
_cell.length_b   1.000
_cell.length_c   1.000
_cell.angle_alpha   90.00
_cell.angle_beta   90.00
_cell.angle_gamma   90.00
#
_symmetry.space_group_name_H-M   'P 1'
#
loop_
_entity.id
_entity.type
_entity.pdbx_description
1 polymer ?
#
loop_
_entity_poly.entity_id
_entity_poly.type
_entity_poly.pdbx_seq_one_letter_code
_entity_poly.pdbx_strand_id
1 'polypeptide(L)'
;MGNETSWRRGVVMDNKKIYFDNGSTSYPKAPGVAEAMSNLIEQGAFNINRGNYEGAYEVAAMVLETRELLAELFHAESSRQVVFTPGITHSLNYVIKSLLKAGDHVLVSGLEHNAVMRPLCQMEKQGVTYEVVPTDQEGMVKSSDVERMIRKETKAIIVLHASNVCGTVVPIEEIGALCKKYGVFFIVDTAQSAGTLPIDMQKSNIDFLAFTGHKGLLGPQGIGGFLISERLDKELEPLIAGGTGSISDSLEMPNMLPDKYESGTLNLPGIIGLHAALSYIKEVGLETIHGKKMELTQYFLEALKQFPEIRVVGRPGLEDRVAVVSLDFLQADNAMVAFELESEYGIMTRVGLHCAPVAHKSLATYPQGTVRIAFSASNTKEEIDVLINALKTYR
;
A
#
# COMPACT_ATOMS: atom_id res chain seq x y z
N MET A 1 30.63 17.02 36.43
CA MET A 1 29.59 16.23 37.15
C MET A 1 28.42 16.11 36.20
N GLY A 2 28.26 14.93 35.72
CA GLY A 2 27.43 14.60 34.60
C GLY A 2 25.94 14.54 34.91
N ASN A 3 25.15 14.84 33.93
CA ASN A 3 23.80 14.34 33.82
C ASN A 3 23.73 13.54 32.52
N GLU A 4 24.03 12.26 32.63
CA GLU A 4 23.67 11.27 31.60
C GLU A 4 22.17 11.13 31.61
N THR A 5 21.53 11.74 30.62
CA THR A 5 20.10 11.57 30.35
C THR A 5 19.83 10.15 29.87
N SER A 6 19.15 9.40 30.67
CA SER A 6 18.81 7.97 30.58
C SER A 6 17.77 7.65 29.50
N TRP A 7 18.06 7.92 28.22
CA TRP A 7 17.23 7.49 27.10
C TRP A 7 17.63 6.13 26.50
N ARG A 8 18.52 5.39 27.16
CA ARG A 8 18.85 3.99 26.84
C ARG A 8 18.16 3.02 27.79
N ARG A 9 16.86 3.04 27.86
CA ARG A 9 16.14 1.82 28.20
C ARG A 9 15.70 1.18 26.89
N GLY A 10 16.62 0.41 26.32
CA GLY A 10 16.23 -0.64 25.40
C GLY A 10 15.17 -1.47 26.12
N VAL A 11 13.99 -1.55 25.53
CA VAL A 11 13.02 -2.57 25.89
C VAL A 11 13.71 -3.89 25.62
N VAL A 12 14.27 -4.50 26.65
CA VAL A 12 14.69 -5.89 26.62
C VAL A 12 13.40 -6.69 26.46
N MET A 13 13.11 -7.06 25.22
CA MET A 13 12.03 -7.98 24.90
C MET A 13 12.50 -9.39 25.22
N ASP A 14 12.44 -9.74 26.49
CA ASP A 14 12.63 -11.10 26.95
C ASP A 14 11.29 -11.82 26.90
N ASN A 15 10.86 -12.11 25.71
CA ASN A 15 9.94 -13.12 25.17
C ASN A 15 9.84 -12.86 23.68
N LYS A 16 10.19 -13.84 22.87
CA LYS A 16 10.25 -13.75 21.41
C LYS A 16 8.88 -13.36 20.87
N LYS A 17 8.61 -12.05 20.73
CA LYS A 17 7.36 -11.54 20.16
C LYS A 17 7.29 -11.89 18.69
N ILE A 18 6.17 -12.47 18.29
CA ILE A 18 5.89 -12.89 16.92
C ILE A 18 5.05 -11.80 16.23
N TYR A 19 5.54 -11.26 15.12
CA TYR A 19 4.88 -10.18 14.39
C TYR A 19 4.19 -10.67 13.14
N PHE A 20 2.85 -10.63 13.14
CA PHE A 20 2.00 -11.00 12.01
C PHE A 20 1.10 -9.84 11.51
N ASP A 21 1.43 -8.59 11.82
CA ASP A 21 0.69 -7.42 11.30
C ASP A 21 1.44 -6.70 10.16
N ASN A 22 2.10 -7.46 9.27
CA ASN A 22 2.81 -6.89 8.11
C ASN A 22 1.89 -6.19 7.11
N GLY A 23 0.60 -6.45 7.15
CA GLY A 23 -0.42 -5.72 6.38
C GLY A 23 -0.61 -4.26 6.82
N SER A 24 -0.24 -3.90 8.05
CA SER A 24 -0.23 -2.52 8.54
C SER A 24 1.09 -1.82 8.24
N THR A 25 2.19 -2.44 8.58
CA THR A 25 3.57 -2.01 8.26
C THR A 25 4.50 -3.20 8.31
N SER A 26 5.48 -3.28 7.42
CA SER A 26 6.44 -4.39 7.44
C SER A 26 7.37 -4.33 8.65
N TYR A 27 7.67 -5.49 9.21
CA TYR A 27 8.71 -5.67 10.21
C TYR A 27 9.38 -7.06 10.04
N PRO A 28 10.73 -7.13 10.03
CA PRO A 28 11.67 -6.00 9.97
C PRO A 28 11.58 -5.22 8.66
N LYS A 29 12.22 -4.06 8.60
CA LYS A 29 12.49 -3.34 7.36
C LYS A 29 13.58 -4.04 6.57
N ALA A 30 13.73 -3.71 5.29
CA ALA A 30 14.84 -4.22 4.50
C ALA A 30 16.19 -3.89 5.17
N PRO A 31 17.19 -4.77 5.06
CA PRO A 31 18.55 -4.47 5.49
C PRO A 31 19.05 -3.15 4.91
N GLY A 32 19.82 -2.39 5.69
CA GLY A 32 20.40 -1.12 5.26
C GLY A 32 19.48 0.11 5.35
N VAL A 33 18.16 -0.05 5.52
CA VAL A 33 17.22 1.09 5.57
C VAL A 33 17.56 2.06 6.71
N ALA A 34 17.71 1.57 7.92
CA ALA A 34 18.01 2.42 9.07
C ALA A 34 19.39 3.08 8.97
N GLU A 35 20.38 2.35 8.48
CA GLU A 35 21.73 2.83 8.27
C GLU A 35 21.79 3.93 7.21
N ALA A 36 21.16 3.72 6.05
CA ALA A 36 21.10 4.72 4.98
C ALA A 36 20.46 6.03 5.44
N MET A 37 19.36 5.96 6.21
CA MET A 37 18.69 7.13 6.78
C MET A 37 19.57 7.87 7.78
N SER A 38 20.26 7.14 8.69
CA SER A 38 21.17 7.72 9.69
C SER A 38 22.35 8.40 9.01
N ASN A 39 23.01 7.72 8.07
CA ASN A 39 24.15 8.25 7.33
C ASN A 39 23.81 9.54 6.59
N LEU A 40 22.64 9.59 5.92
CA LEU A 40 22.21 10.83 5.25
C LEU A 40 22.10 11.99 6.24
N ILE A 41 21.48 11.77 7.41
CA ILE A 41 21.30 12.83 8.41
C ILE A 41 22.63 13.29 8.99
N GLU A 42 23.55 12.36 9.27
CA GLU A 42 24.88 12.65 9.80
C GLU A 42 25.77 13.38 8.79
N GLN A 43 25.63 13.09 7.50
CA GLN A 43 26.40 13.69 6.41
C GLN A 43 25.82 15.02 5.90
N GLY A 44 24.66 15.47 6.40
CA GLY A 44 24.15 16.80 6.16
C GLY A 44 22.80 16.88 5.44
N ALA A 45 22.20 15.79 4.93
CA ALA A 45 20.88 15.76 4.26
C ALA A 45 20.60 17.00 3.38
N PHE A 46 21.54 17.35 2.51
CA PHE A 46 21.53 18.60 1.75
C PHE A 46 20.30 18.73 0.86
N ASN A 47 19.71 19.93 0.84
CA ASN A 47 18.50 20.19 0.08
C ASN A 47 18.80 20.20 -1.43
N ILE A 48 18.16 19.30 -2.16
CA ILE A 48 18.24 19.23 -3.62
C ILE A 48 17.52 20.42 -4.27
N ASN A 49 17.84 20.72 -5.53
CA ASN A 49 17.26 21.79 -6.33
C ASN A 49 17.56 23.24 -5.83
N ARG A 50 18.33 23.41 -4.75
CA ARG A 50 18.69 24.74 -4.19
C ARG A 50 20.17 24.91 -3.89
N GLY A 51 20.95 23.82 -3.79
CA GLY A 51 22.37 23.83 -3.52
C GLY A 51 23.19 23.58 -4.78
N ASN A 52 24.19 24.42 -5.02
CA ASN A 52 25.18 24.27 -6.14
C ASN A 52 26.51 23.75 -5.57
N TYR A 53 26.47 22.62 -4.84
CA TYR A 53 27.65 21.99 -4.23
C TYR A 53 27.49 20.46 -4.25
N GLU A 54 28.64 19.76 -4.18
CA GLU A 54 28.79 18.33 -4.40
C GLU A 54 27.80 17.49 -3.62
N GLY A 55 27.67 17.70 -2.30
CA GLY A 55 26.74 16.92 -1.47
C GLY A 55 25.24 17.08 -1.87
N ALA A 56 24.83 18.23 -2.44
CA ALA A 56 23.46 18.37 -2.96
C ALA A 56 23.27 17.57 -4.25
N TYR A 57 24.28 17.48 -5.10
CA TYR A 57 24.24 16.67 -6.32
C TYR A 57 24.22 15.17 -6.02
N GLU A 58 24.99 14.72 -5.01
CA GLU A 58 24.96 13.32 -4.57
C GLU A 58 23.58 12.90 -4.07
N VAL A 59 22.95 13.73 -3.22
CA VAL A 59 21.58 13.45 -2.75
C VAL A 59 20.58 13.47 -3.90
N ALA A 60 20.70 14.43 -4.83
CA ALA A 60 19.83 14.50 -6.01
C ALA A 60 19.97 13.25 -6.91
N ALA A 61 21.22 12.74 -7.09
CA ALA A 61 21.45 11.50 -7.83
C ALA A 61 20.76 10.30 -7.18
N MET A 62 20.85 10.13 -5.85
CA MET A 62 20.13 9.05 -5.13
C MET A 62 18.61 9.18 -5.23
N VAL A 63 18.07 10.41 -5.21
CA VAL A 63 16.63 10.65 -5.42
C VAL A 63 16.22 10.24 -6.84
N LEU A 64 17.02 10.57 -7.85
CA LEU A 64 16.77 10.15 -9.23
C LEU A 64 16.83 8.63 -9.37
N GLU A 65 17.85 7.99 -8.81
CA GLU A 65 17.99 6.53 -8.81
C GLU A 65 16.80 5.83 -8.13
N THR A 66 16.28 6.41 -7.02
CA THR A 66 15.07 5.90 -6.37
C THR A 66 13.86 5.95 -7.31
N ARG A 67 13.71 7.02 -8.10
CA ARG A 67 12.65 7.11 -9.12
C ARG A 67 12.85 6.08 -10.23
N GLU A 68 14.07 5.85 -10.67
CA GLU A 68 14.40 4.86 -11.68
C GLU A 68 14.09 3.44 -11.20
N LEU A 69 14.44 3.10 -9.95
CA LEU A 69 14.08 1.82 -9.34
C LEU A 69 12.55 1.62 -9.26
N LEU A 70 11.79 2.65 -8.91
CA LEU A 70 10.32 2.59 -8.89
C LEU A 70 9.74 2.48 -10.31
N ALA A 71 10.27 3.23 -11.27
CA ALA A 71 9.85 3.15 -12.67
C ALA A 71 10.12 1.75 -13.26
N GLU A 72 11.28 1.17 -12.96
CA GLU A 72 11.61 -0.20 -13.34
C GLU A 72 10.66 -1.21 -12.69
N LEU A 73 10.43 -1.11 -11.37
CA LEU A 73 9.58 -2.02 -10.61
C LEU A 73 8.14 -2.06 -11.12
N PHE A 74 7.60 -0.92 -11.58
CA PHE A 74 6.22 -0.78 -12.04
C PHE A 74 6.08 -0.68 -13.56
N HIS A 75 7.16 -0.87 -14.30
CA HIS A 75 7.21 -0.77 -15.77
C HIS A 75 6.62 0.56 -16.28
N ALA A 76 6.98 1.67 -15.66
CA ALA A 76 6.59 2.99 -16.14
C ALA A 76 7.44 3.41 -17.35
N GLU A 77 6.92 4.33 -18.16
CA GLU A 77 7.62 4.83 -19.36
C GLU A 77 8.84 5.69 -19.03
N SER A 78 8.79 6.38 -17.86
CA SER A 78 9.83 7.31 -17.43
C SER A 78 9.87 7.45 -15.91
N SER A 79 11.05 7.60 -15.35
CA SER A 79 11.25 7.93 -13.94
C SER A 79 10.68 9.31 -13.55
N ARG A 80 10.45 10.21 -14.52
CA ARG A 80 9.77 11.49 -14.30
C ARG A 80 8.30 11.31 -13.87
N GLN A 81 7.66 10.20 -14.23
CA GLN A 81 6.28 9.90 -13.82
C GLN A 81 6.14 9.55 -12.34
N VAL A 82 7.24 9.30 -11.65
CA VAL A 82 7.27 9.02 -10.21
C VAL A 82 7.22 10.31 -9.42
N VAL A 83 6.23 10.45 -8.55
CA VAL A 83 6.04 11.59 -7.65
C VAL A 83 6.03 11.09 -6.21
N PHE A 84 6.83 11.71 -5.34
CA PHE A 84 6.89 11.37 -3.92
C PHE A 84 5.82 12.10 -3.11
N THR A 85 5.22 11.39 -2.17
CA THR A 85 4.26 11.92 -1.19
C THR A 85 4.54 11.33 0.20
N PRO A 86 3.95 11.85 1.28
CA PRO A 86 4.10 11.23 2.61
C PRO A 86 3.55 9.80 2.70
N GLY A 87 2.77 9.36 1.72
CA GLY A 87 2.20 8.01 1.65
C GLY A 87 0.97 7.94 0.77
N ILE A 88 0.52 6.72 0.49
CA ILE A 88 -0.55 6.41 -0.46
C ILE A 88 -1.87 7.15 -0.19
N THR A 89 -2.21 7.45 1.06
CA THR A 89 -3.40 8.23 1.39
C THR A 89 -3.34 9.64 0.80
N HIS A 90 -2.15 10.28 0.80
CA HIS A 90 -1.94 11.57 0.13
C HIS A 90 -2.07 11.44 -1.38
N SER A 91 -1.45 10.42 -1.96
CA SER A 91 -1.52 10.14 -3.39
C SER A 91 -2.96 9.96 -3.88
N LEU A 92 -3.77 9.17 -3.18
CA LEU A 92 -5.17 8.93 -3.53
C LEU A 92 -6.04 10.18 -3.34
N ASN A 93 -5.80 10.99 -2.28
CA ASN A 93 -6.45 12.29 -2.15
C ASN A 93 -6.07 13.24 -3.29
N TYR A 94 -4.81 13.18 -3.72
CA TYR A 94 -4.31 13.99 -4.83
C TYR A 94 -5.15 13.75 -6.08
N VAL A 95 -5.20 12.51 -6.58
CA VAL A 95 -5.90 12.19 -7.82
C VAL A 95 -7.42 12.37 -7.67
N ILE A 96 -8.03 11.92 -6.59
CA ILE A 96 -9.49 11.99 -6.40
C ILE A 96 -9.97 13.44 -6.38
N LYS A 97 -9.26 14.32 -5.68
CA LYS A 97 -9.68 15.72 -5.50
C LYS A 97 -9.29 16.63 -6.66
N SER A 98 -8.22 16.29 -7.41
CA SER A 98 -7.81 17.09 -8.56
C SER A 98 -8.53 16.69 -9.85
N LEU A 99 -8.88 15.42 -10.00
CA LEU A 99 -9.51 14.90 -11.21
C LEU A 99 -11.02 15.14 -11.24
N LEU A 100 -11.71 14.85 -10.12
CA LEU A 100 -13.16 14.73 -10.10
C LEU A 100 -13.87 16.07 -9.93
N LYS A 101 -14.94 16.27 -10.71
CA LYS A 101 -15.78 17.48 -10.72
C LYS A 101 -17.25 17.11 -10.57
N ALA A 102 -18.09 18.09 -10.24
CA ALA A 102 -19.54 17.90 -10.20
C ALA A 102 -20.06 17.32 -11.53
N GLY A 103 -20.86 16.26 -11.42
CA GLY A 103 -21.41 15.51 -12.56
C GLY A 103 -20.59 14.28 -12.96
N ASP A 104 -19.35 14.17 -12.49
CA ASP A 104 -18.54 12.96 -12.74
C ASP A 104 -19.06 11.76 -11.96
N HIS A 105 -18.91 10.58 -12.57
CA HIS A 105 -19.19 9.30 -11.96
C HIS A 105 -17.91 8.49 -11.79
N VAL A 106 -17.83 7.72 -10.70
CA VAL A 106 -16.68 6.86 -10.37
C VAL A 106 -17.17 5.45 -10.03
N LEU A 107 -16.49 4.44 -10.56
CA LEU A 107 -16.65 3.06 -10.09
C LEU A 107 -15.55 2.72 -9.10
N VAL A 108 -15.90 2.05 -8.01
CA VAL A 108 -14.95 1.53 -7.01
C VAL A 108 -15.24 0.06 -6.72
N SER A 109 -14.24 -0.70 -6.30
CA SER A 109 -14.49 -2.08 -5.89
C SER A 109 -15.21 -2.18 -4.53
N GLY A 110 -15.88 -3.31 -4.29
CA GLY A 110 -16.48 -3.62 -2.99
C GLY A 110 -15.46 -3.93 -1.88
N LEU A 111 -14.16 -3.75 -2.16
CA LEU A 111 -13.05 -4.05 -1.22
C LEU A 111 -12.30 -2.80 -0.74
N GLU A 112 -12.71 -1.60 -1.16
CA GLU A 112 -11.91 -0.38 -1.03
C GLU A 112 -11.60 0.01 0.42
N HIS A 113 -10.36 0.49 0.58
CA HIS A 113 -9.88 1.09 1.81
C HIS A 113 -10.42 2.51 2.01
N ASN A 114 -10.49 2.98 3.25
CA ASN A 114 -10.90 4.34 3.59
C ASN A 114 -10.05 5.44 2.94
N ALA A 115 -8.85 5.14 2.46
CA ALA A 115 -8.02 6.09 1.72
C ALA A 115 -8.65 6.48 0.37
N VAL A 116 -9.51 5.61 -0.20
CA VAL A 116 -10.35 5.88 -1.39
C VAL A 116 -11.73 6.36 -0.98
N MET A 117 -12.40 5.65 -0.07
CA MET A 117 -13.82 5.92 0.22
C MET A 117 -14.06 7.27 0.90
N ARG A 118 -13.19 7.69 1.81
CA ARG A 118 -13.37 8.96 2.52
C ARG A 118 -13.22 10.19 1.63
N PRO A 119 -12.19 10.32 0.76
CA PRO A 119 -12.17 11.40 -0.22
C PRO A 119 -13.35 11.36 -1.18
N LEU A 120 -13.80 10.18 -1.64
CA LEU A 120 -15.00 10.08 -2.48
C LEU A 120 -16.27 10.59 -1.77
N CYS A 121 -16.49 10.24 -0.49
CA CYS A 121 -17.57 10.81 0.32
C CYS A 121 -17.48 12.34 0.47
N GLN A 122 -16.26 12.92 0.41
CA GLN A 122 -16.11 14.38 0.39
C GLN A 122 -16.51 14.96 -0.99
N MET A 123 -16.10 14.29 -2.08
CA MET A 123 -16.43 14.72 -3.44
C MET A 123 -17.90 14.53 -3.78
N GLU A 124 -18.58 13.55 -3.17
CA GLU A 124 -20.04 13.37 -3.28
C GLU A 124 -20.80 14.64 -2.86
N LYS A 125 -20.34 15.31 -1.79
CA LYS A 125 -20.90 16.61 -1.35
C LYS A 125 -20.67 17.73 -2.36
N GLN A 126 -19.79 17.53 -3.34
CA GLN A 126 -19.49 18.46 -4.41
C GLN A 126 -20.14 18.06 -5.74
N GLY A 127 -21.03 17.06 -5.72
CA GLY A 127 -21.78 16.63 -6.90
C GLY A 127 -21.14 15.51 -7.72
N VAL A 128 -20.10 14.86 -7.22
CA VAL A 128 -19.56 13.60 -7.79
C VAL A 128 -20.45 12.46 -7.33
N THR A 129 -20.66 11.47 -8.19
CA THR A 129 -21.36 10.22 -7.82
C THR A 129 -20.39 9.04 -7.90
N TYR A 130 -20.56 8.04 -7.02
CA TYR A 130 -19.82 6.79 -7.14
C TYR A 130 -20.73 5.58 -6.94
N GLU A 131 -20.36 4.49 -7.58
CA GLU A 131 -21.02 3.19 -7.42
C GLU A 131 -19.99 2.12 -7.06
N VAL A 132 -20.42 1.18 -6.22
CA VAL A 132 -19.58 0.08 -5.74
C VAL A 132 -19.82 -1.13 -6.62
N VAL A 133 -18.79 -1.59 -7.32
CA VAL A 133 -18.83 -2.83 -8.09
C VAL A 133 -18.96 -4.01 -7.12
N PRO A 134 -19.95 -4.89 -7.29
CA PRO A 134 -20.15 -6.03 -6.42
C PRO A 134 -18.91 -6.94 -6.36
N THR A 135 -18.69 -7.52 -5.19
CA THR A 135 -17.76 -8.64 -4.99
C THR A 135 -18.53 -9.85 -4.46
N ASP A 136 -18.02 -11.03 -4.75
CA ASP A 136 -18.54 -12.23 -4.10
C ASP A 136 -17.99 -12.39 -2.66
N GLN A 137 -18.38 -13.47 -1.98
CA GLN A 137 -17.94 -13.73 -0.60
C GLN A 137 -16.46 -14.07 -0.49
N GLU A 138 -15.79 -14.40 -1.60
CA GLU A 138 -14.34 -14.58 -1.68
C GLU A 138 -13.60 -13.27 -1.97
N GLY A 139 -14.33 -12.18 -2.18
CA GLY A 139 -13.77 -10.86 -2.50
C GLY A 139 -13.37 -10.72 -3.98
N MET A 140 -13.91 -11.56 -4.88
CA MET A 140 -13.61 -11.47 -6.30
C MET A 140 -14.41 -10.35 -6.97
N VAL A 141 -13.72 -9.52 -7.74
CA VAL A 141 -14.30 -8.49 -8.61
C VAL A 141 -14.30 -9.04 -10.04
N LYS A 142 -15.46 -9.09 -10.68
CA LYS A 142 -15.57 -9.56 -12.07
C LYS A 142 -15.48 -8.37 -13.03
N SER A 143 -14.62 -8.46 -14.02
CA SER A 143 -14.47 -7.44 -15.08
C SER A 143 -15.80 -7.21 -15.84
N SER A 144 -16.61 -8.24 -16.01
CA SER A 144 -17.95 -8.15 -16.61
C SER A 144 -18.93 -7.29 -15.81
N ASP A 145 -18.81 -7.28 -14.48
CA ASP A 145 -19.64 -6.43 -13.63
C ASP A 145 -19.19 -4.97 -13.72
N VAL A 146 -17.86 -4.74 -13.77
CA VAL A 146 -17.29 -3.41 -14.05
C VAL A 146 -17.81 -2.89 -15.39
N GLU A 147 -17.73 -3.68 -16.47
CA GLU A 147 -18.15 -3.26 -17.80
C GLU A 147 -19.63 -2.84 -17.86
N ARG A 148 -20.51 -3.60 -17.20
CA ARG A 148 -21.96 -3.28 -17.15
C ARG A 148 -22.28 -1.98 -16.44
N MET A 149 -21.43 -1.55 -15.51
CA MET A 149 -21.64 -0.35 -14.70
C MET A 149 -21.00 0.90 -15.30
N ILE A 150 -20.14 0.76 -16.32
CA ILE A 150 -19.58 1.91 -17.03
C ILE A 150 -20.69 2.65 -17.77
N ARG A 151 -20.77 3.96 -17.58
CA ARG A 151 -21.71 4.85 -18.23
C ARG A 151 -20.99 6.08 -18.80
N LYS A 152 -21.68 6.91 -19.57
CA LYS A 152 -21.11 8.07 -20.27
C LYS A 152 -20.39 9.03 -19.29
N GLU A 153 -20.93 9.21 -18.10
CA GLU A 153 -20.42 10.11 -17.06
C GLU A 153 -19.27 9.48 -16.26
N THR A 154 -18.93 8.21 -16.51
CA THR A 154 -17.85 7.53 -15.77
C THR A 154 -16.51 8.16 -16.14
N LYS A 155 -15.94 8.93 -15.19
CA LYS A 155 -14.66 9.61 -15.35
C LYS A 155 -13.49 8.69 -14.98
N ALA A 156 -13.64 7.90 -13.90
CA ALA A 156 -12.58 7.03 -13.40
C ALA A 156 -13.11 5.72 -12.83
N ILE A 157 -12.26 4.70 -12.86
CA ILE A 157 -12.40 3.46 -12.10
C ILE A 157 -11.25 3.42 -11.11
N ILE A 158 -11.56 3.28 -9.81
CA ILE A 158 -10.57 3.25 -8.73
C ILE A 158 -10.68 1.91 -8.03
N VAL A 159 -9.62 1.10 -8.06
CA VAL A 159 -9.59 -0.20 -7.37
C VAL A 159 -8.29 -0.40 -6.61
N LEU A 160 -8.37 -1.09 -5.48
CA LEU A 160 -7.18 -1.67 -4.90
C LEU A 160 -6.75 -2.91 -5.70
N HIS A 161 -5.44 -3.12 -5.86
CA HIS A 161 -4.93 -4.31 -6.55
C HIS A 161 -5.03 -5.57 -5.68
N ALA A 162 -4.84 -5.44 -4.35
CA ALA A 162 -5.00 -6.54 -3.42
C ALA A 162 -5.66 -6.07 -2.12
N SER A 163 -6.61 -6.87 -1.62
CA SER A 163 -7.37 -6.53 -0.41
C SER A 163 -6.50 -6.61 0.85
N ASN A 164 -6.56 -5.55 1.65
CA ASN A 164 -5.95 -5.53 2.99
C ASN A 164 -6.78 -6.29 4.05
N VAL A 165 -7.95 -6.79 3.67
CA VAL A 165 -8.83 -7.61 4.53
C VAL A 165 -8.66 -9.08 4.19
N CYS A 166 -9.03 -9.51 2.99
CA CYS A 166 -9.06 -10.94 2.62
C CYS A 166 -7.86 -11.41 1.80
N GLY A 167 -6.98 -10.48 1.37
CA GLY A 167 -5.81 -10.82 0.55
C GLY A 167 -6.13 -11.08 -0.93
N THR A 168 -7.39 -11.09 -1.34
CA THR A 168 -7.81 -11.35 -2.72
C THR A 168 -7.24 -10.31 -3.68
N VAL A 169 -6.74 -10.76 -4.82
CA VAL A 169 -6.18 -9.92 -5.90
C VAL A 169 -7.26 -9.59 -6.91
N VAL A 170 -7.36 -8.32 -7.28
CA VAL A 170 -8.30 -7.80 -8.28
C VAL A 170 -7.66 -7.89 -9.68
N PRO A 171 -8.40 -8.29 -10.74
CA PRO A 171 -7.86 -8.49 -12.09
C PRO A 171 -7.62 -7.14 -12.80
N ILE A 172 -6.56 -6.43 -12.42
CA ILE A 172 -6.26 -5.07 -12.92
C ILE A 172 -5.97 -5.02 -14.42
N GLU A 173 -5.43 -6.09 -15.02
CA GLU A 173 -5.19 -6.13 -16.46
C GLU A 173 -6.51 -6.12 -17.26
N GLU A 174 -7.50 -6.92 -16.82
CA GLU A 174 -8.81 -6.96 -17.46
C GLU A 174 -9.56 -5.63 -17.30
N ILE A 175 -9.55 -5.07 -16.07
CA ILE A 175 -10.20 -3.79 -15.78
C ILE A 175 -9.53 -2.65 -16.55
N GLY A 176 -8.20 -2.64 -16.62
CA GLY A 176 -7.45 -1.64 -17.39
C GLY A 176 -7.72 -1.71 -18.90
N ALA A 177 -7.92 -2.91 -19.43
CA ALA A 177 -8.35 -3.07 -20.83
C ALA A 177 -9.74 -2.46 -21.08
N LEU A 178 -10.68 -2.60 -20.14
CA LEU A 178 -11.97 -1.92 -20.19
C LEU A 178 -11.83 -0.40 -20.10
N CYS A 179 -11.01 0.09 -19.17
CA CYS A 179 -10.74 1.51 -19.01
C CYS A 179 -10.22 2.13 -20.32
N LYS A 180 -9.27 1.46 -20.98
CA LYS A 180 -8.76 1.87 -22.29
C LYS A 180 -9.85 1.85 -23.36
N LYS A 181 -10.67 0.78 -23.41
CA LYS A 181 -11.76 0.62 -24.38
C LYS A 181 -12.79 1.75 -24.29
N TYR A 182 -13.14 2.16 -23.06
CA TYR A 182 -14.17 3.17 -22.80
C TYR A 182 -13.62 4.58 -22.58
N GLY A 183 -12.31 4.78 -22.63
CA GLY A 183 -11.68 6.09 -22.42
C GLY A 183 -11.73 6.60 -20.97
N VAL A 184 -11.99 5.72 -20.01
CA VAL A 184 -12.08 6.02 -18.57
C VAL A 184 -10.67 6.01 -17.94
N PHE A 185 -10.41 6.84 -16.93
CA PHE A 185 -9.14 6.81 -16.20
C PHE A 185 -9.08 5.64 -15.23
N PHE A 186 -7.92 4.97 -15.18
CA PHE A 186 -7.70 3.82 -14.31
C PHE A 186 -6.73 4.15 -13.18
N ILE A 187 -7.24 4.12 -11.94
CA ILE A 187 -6.50 4.46 -10.71
C ILE A 187 -6.38 3.20 -9.85
N VAL A 188 -5.15 2.83 -9.48
CA VAL A 188 -4.88 1.61 -8.73
C VAL A 188 -4.18 1.91 -7.41
N ASP A 189 -4.81 1.48 -6.30
CA ASP A 189 -4.20 1.45 -4.97
C ASP A 189 -3.37 0.17 -4.83
N THR A 190 -2.05 0.30 -4.75
CA THR A 190 -1.14 -0.85 -4.64
C THR A 190 -0.60 -1.06 -3.22
N ALA A 191 -1.28 -0.55 -2.19
CA ALA A 191 -0.81 -0.61 -0.80
C ALA A 191 -0.44 -2.02 -0.31
N GLN A 192 -1.10 -3.07 -0.80
CA GLN A 192 -0.84 -4.45 -0.41
C GLN A 192 -0.09 -5.27 -1.47
N SER A 193 0.05 -4.75 -2.67
CA SER A 193 0.67 -5.45 -3.80
C SER A 193 2.05 -4.92 -4.19
N ALA A 194 2.32 -3.62 -4.04
CA ALA A 194 3.63 -3.05 -4.30
C ALA A 194 4.72 -3.75 -3.47
N GLY A 195 5.78 -4.23 -4.13
CA GLY A 195 6.84 -5.03 -3.50
C GLY A 195 6.42 -6.45 -3.10
N THR A 196 5.26 -6.92 -3.61
CA THR A 196 4.75 -8.27 -3.34
C THR A 196 4.33 -8.98 -4.63
N LEU A 197 3.61 -8.31 -5.52
CA LEU A 197 3.17 -8.84 -6.81
C LEU A 197 3.84 -8.04 -7.94
N PRO A 198 4.11 -8.68 -9.08
CA PRO A 198 4.50 -7.94 -10.28
C PRO A 198 3.33 -7.04 -10.73
N ILE A 199 3.65 -5.82 -11.09
CA ILE A 199 2.69 -4.83 -11.59
C ILE A 199 3.30 -4.16 -12.81
N ASP A 200 2.65 -4.30 -13.95
CA ASP A 200 3.03 -3.62 -15.18
C ASP A 200 2.01 -2.53 -15.49
N MET A 201 2.42 -1.28 -15.27
CA MET A 201 1.55 -0.11 -15.43
C MET A 201 1.10 0.05 -16.89
N GLN A 202 1.98 -0.24 -17.86
CA GLN A 202 1.69 -0.11 -19.28
C GLN A 202 0.74 -1.21 -19.75
N LYS A 203 1.06 -2.47 -19.45
CA LYS A 203 0.23 -3.63 -19.80
C LYS A 203 -1.17 -3.52 -19.21
N SER A 204 -1.26 -3.08 -17.97
CA SER A 204 -2.54 -2.91 -17.26
C SER A 204 -3.25 -1.59 -17.57
N ASN A 205 -2.71 -0.76 -18.48
CA ASN A 205 -3.26 0.55 -18.85
C ASN A 205 -3.61 1.42 -17.63
N ILE A 206 -2.73 1.44 -16.62
CA ILE A 206 -2.92 2.21 -15.39
C ILE A 206 -2.54 3.66 -15.64
N ASP A 207 -3.45 4.59 -15.33
CA ASP A 207 -3.18 6.02 -15.43
C ASP A 207 -2.57 6.60 -14.15
N PHE A 208 -2.91 6.02 -13.00
CA PHE A 208 -2.39 6.42 -11.71
C PHE A 208 -2.17 5.20 -10.81
N LEU A 209 -0.93 4.97 -10.45
CA LEU A 209 -0.53 3.89 -9.55
C LEU A 209 -0.06 4.51 -8.23
N ALA A 210 -0.82 4.33 -7.16
CA ALA A 210 -0.48 4.85 -5.84
C ALA A 210 0.23 3.79 -4.99
N PHE A 211 1.33 4.16 -4.29
CA PHE A 211 2.10 3.24 -3.46
C PHE A 211 2.48 3.83 -2.09
N THR A 212 2.88 2.96 -1.15
CA THR A 212 3.43 3.35 0.15
C THR A 212 4.71 2.57 0.46
N GLY A 213 5.73 3.25 0.98
CA GLY A 213 7.05 2.66 1.20
C GLY A 213 7.11 1.62 2.34
N HIS A 214 6.26 1.77 3.37
CA HIS A 214 6.42 1.06 4.64
C HIS A 214 5.76 -0.32 4.73
N LYS A 215 5.14 -0.82 3.65
CA LYS A 215 4.51 -2.15 3.59
C LYS A 215 5.36 -3.10 2.75
N GLY A 216 4.82 -3.65 1.66
CA GLY A 216 5.54 -4.61 0.83
C GLY A 216 6.85 -4.10 0.22
N LEU A 217 7.02 -2.79 0.07
CA LEU A 217 8.29 -2.18 -0.36
C LEU A 217 9.36 -2.16 0.75
N LEU A 218 9.08 -2.61 1.98
CA LEU A 218 10.01 -2.81 3.08
C LEU A 218 10.79 -1.56 3.55
N GLY A 219 10.36 -0.37 3.10
CA GLY A 219 10.96 0.92 3.42
C GLY A 219 10.39 1.58 4.69
N PRO A 220 10.79 2.82 4.98
CA PRO A 220 10.33 3.54 6.18
C PRO A 220 8.90 4.06 6.01
N GLN A 221 8.28 4.42 7.14
CA GLN A 221 7.04 5.20 7.18
C GLN A 221 7.30 6.65 6.76
N GLY A 222 6.24 7.37 6.38
CA GLY A 222 6.32 8.78 6.01
C GLY A 222 6.86 9.03 4.59
N ILE A 223 6.96 7.97 3.78
CA ILE A 223 7.28 8.03 2.35
C ILE A 223 6.36 7.08 1.56
N GLY A 224 5.96 7.54 0.42
CA GLY A 224 5.20 6.83 -0.60
C GLY A 224 5.16 7.70 -1.84
N GLY A 225 4.19 7.48 -2.70
CA GLY A 225 4.10 8.25 -3.93
C GLY A 225 3.06 7.70 -4.89
N PHE A 226 3.17 8.20 -6.10
CA PHE A 226 2.40 7.69 -7.22
C PHE A 226 3.20 7.76 -8.52
N LEU A 227 2.78 6.97 -9.48
CA LEU A 227 3.18 7.09 -10.88
C LEU A 227 1.96 7.55 -11.68
N ILE A 228 2.15 8.46 -12.62
CA ILE A 228 1.09 9.09 -13.40
C ILE A 228 1.35 9.01 -14.89
N SER A 229 0.32 8.63 -15.68
CA SER A 229 0.41 8.64 -17.14
C SER A 229 0.38 10.08 -17.69
N GLU A 230 1.01 10.30 -18.85
CA GLU A 230 0.93 11.62 -19.52
C GLU A 230 -0.52 12.03 -19.85
N ARG A 231 -1.40 11.05 -20.09
CA ARG A 231 -2.81 11.29 -20.37
C ARG A 231 -3.51 11.91 -19.16
N LEU A 232 -3.26 11.36 -17.98
CA LEU A 232 -3.88 11.84 -16.75
C LEU A 232 -3.21 13.13 -16.25
N ASP A 233 -1.90 13.27 -16.41
CA ASP A 233 -1.18 14.48 -15.99
C ASP A 233 -1.75 15.76 -16.64
N LYS A 234 -2.19 15.67 -17.90
CA LYS A 234 -2.82 16.80 -18.62
C LYS A 234 -4.17 17.23 -18.06
N GLU A 235 -4.83 16.38 -17.29
CA GLU A 235 -6.15 16.62 -16.70
C GLU A 235 -6.10 17.11 -15.26
N LEU A 236 -4.94 16.95 -14.59
CA LEU A 236 -4.80 17.28 -13.17
C LEU A 236 -4.17 18.65 -12.96
N GLU A 237 -4.76 19.40 -12.02
CA GLU A 237 -4.13 20.57 -11.43
C GLU A 237 -3.42 20.19 -10.11
N PRO A 238 -2.33 20.88 -9.74
CA PRO A 238 -1.67 20.65 -8.47
C PRO A 238 -2.61 20.96 -7.29
N LEU A 239 -2.83 19.97 -6.42
CA LEU A 239 -3.63 20.14 -5.20
C LEU A 239 -2.92 21.02 -4.15
N ILE A 240 -1.59 20.96 -4.14
CA ILE A 240 -0.73 21.69 -3.21
C ILE A 240 0.22 22.55 -4.04
N ALA A 241 0.12 23.87 -3.89
CA ALA A 241 0.99 24.82 -4.57
C ALA A 241 2.09 25.32 -3.62
N GLY A 242 3.30 25.48 -4.13
CA GLY A 242 4.46 25.98 -3.36
C GLY A 242 5.74 25.99 -4.17
N GLY A 243 6.83 26.41 -3.56
CA GLY A 243 8.13 26.42 -4.24
C GLY A 243 8.67 25.01 -4.49
N THR A 244 9.10 24.73 -5.70
CA THR A 244 9.68 23.45 -6.12
C THR A 244 11.21 23.51 -6.21
N GLY A 245 11.79 24.71 -6.28
CA GLY A 245 13.23 24.93 -6.43
C GLY A 245 13.73 24.88 -7.89
N SER A 246 12.88 24.53 -8.85
CA SER A 246 13.26 24.45 -10.28
C SER A 246 12.96 25.74 -11.04
N ILE A 247 11.79 26.33 -10.89
CA ILE A 247 11.38 27.59 -11.52
C ILE A 247 11.00 28.58 -10.41
N SER A 248 11.77 29.65 -10.27
CA SER A 248 11.62 30.63 -9.17
C SER A 248 11.12 31.98 -9.62
N ASP A 249 11.04 32.25 -10.90
CA ASP A 249 10.66 33.53 -11.51
C ASP A 249 9.18 33.59 -11.91
N SER A 250 8.42 32.50 -11.77
CA SER A 250 6.99 32.42 -12.01
C SER A 250 6.21 32.28 -10.71
N LEU A 251 5.00 32.87 -10.67
CA LEU A 251 4.01 32.63 -9.61
C LEU A 251 3.15 31.40 -9.88
N GLU A 252 3.19 30.87 -11.09
CA GLU A 252 2.49 29.64 -11.45
C GLU A 252 3.32 28.41 -11.12
N MET A 253 2.66 27.30 -10.82
CA MET A 253 3.34 26.03 -10.60
C MET A 253 3.99 25.54 -11.91
N PRO A 254 5.17 24.90 -11.83
CA PRO A 254 5.77 24.25 -13.00
C PRO A 254 4.83 23.22 -13.61
N ASN A 255 4.81 23.12 -14.94
CA ASN A 255 3.99 22.15 -15.66
C ASN A 255 4.74 20.85 -15.98
N MET A 256 5.98 20.72 -15.51
CA MET A 256 6.83 19.54 -15.76
C MET A 256 6.79 18.57 -14.59
N LEU A 257 6.77 17.28 -14.90
CA LEU A 257 6.93 16.21 -13.93
C LEU A 257 8.41 16.09 -13.50
N PRO A 258 8.66 15.79 -12.23
CA PRO A 258 7.72 15.60 -11.12
C PRO A 258 7.37 16.90 -10.39
N ASP A 259 7.99 18.02 -10.70
CA ASP A 259 7.93 19.30 -9.99
C ASP A 259 6.51 19.86 -9.87
N LYS A 260 5.65 19.58 -10.86
CA LYS A 260 4.24 19.93 -10.83
C LYS A 260 3.53 19.49 -9.54
N TYR A 261 3.94 18.38 -8.95
CA TYR A 261 3.29 17.78 -7.78
C TYR A 261 4.14 17.75 -6.51
N GLU A 262 5.42 18.15 -6.60
CA GLU A 262 6.37 18.09 -5.48
C GLU A 262 6.74 19.48 -4.97
N SER A 263 5.76 20.18 -4.42
CA SER A 263 6.04 21.48 -3.76
C SER A 263 6.61 21.27 -2.36
N GLY A 264 7.53 22.15 -1.98
CA GLY A 264 8.19 22.13 -0.68
C GLY A 264 9.51 21.36 -0.68
N THR A 265 9.98 20.99 0.51
CA THR A 265 11.18 20.16 0.69
C THR A 265 10.79 18.71 0.79
N LEU A 266 11.38 17.85 -0.03
CA LEU A 266 11.13 16.42 -0.03
C LEU A 266 11.59 15.77 1.28
N ASN A 267 10.95 14.67 1.65
CA ASN A 267 11.37 13.82 2.77
C ASN A 267 12.61 12.99 2.35
N LEU A 268 13.77 13.66 2.26
CA LEU A 268 15.02 13.02 1.81
C LEU A 268 15.38 11.78 2.63
N PRO A 269 15.33 11.78 4.00
CA PRO A 269 15.61 10.57 4.76
C PRO A 269 14.66 9.41 4.40
N GLY A 270 13.38 9.71 4.18
CA GLY A 270 12.40 8.71 3.76
C GLY A 270 12.68 8.15 2.38
N ILE A 271 13.09 9.00 1.42
CA ILE A 271 13.44 8.59 0.04
C ILE A 271 14.68 7.71 0.05
N ILE A 272 15.73 8.10 0.79
CA ILE A 272 16.99 7.33 0.86
C ILE A 272 16.78 5.98 1.59
N GLY A 273 15.93 5.96 2.63
CA GLY A 273 15.52 4.69 3.23
C GLY A 273 14.72 3.80 2.27
N LEU A 274 13.87 4.39 1.42
CA LEU A 274 13.16 3.68 0.38
C LEU A 274 14.11 3.19 -0.73
N HIS A 275 15.11 3.98 -1.11
CA HIS A 275 16.17 3.56 -2.03
C HIS A 275 16.85 2.26 -1.58
N ALA A 276 17.31 2.22 -0.32
CA ALA A 276 17.94 1.02 0.24
C ALA A 276 16.99 -0.20 0.21
N ALA A 277 15.71 0.01 0.50
CA ALA A 277 14.71 -1.06 0.44
C ALA A 277 14.45 -1.55 -0.99
N LEU A 278 14.36 -0.66 -1.97
CA LEU A 278 14.17 -1.02 -3.38
C LEU A 278 15.39 -1.75 -3.95
N SER A 279 16.60 -1.32 -3.58
CA SER A 279 17.86 -1.99 -3.95
C SER A 279 17.89 -3.43 -3.41
N TYR A 280 17.48 -3.63 -2.15
CA TYR A 280 17.33 -4.96 -1.56
C TYR A 280 16.29 -5.81 -2.31
N ILE A 281 15.12 -5.25 -2.65
CA ILE A 281 14.08 -5.98 -3.42
C ILE A 281 14.62 -6.38 -4.80
N LYS A 282 15.36 -5.49 -5.46
CA LYS A 282 15.99 -5.76 -6.76
C LYS A 282 17.03 -6.88 -6.67
N GLU A 283 17.85 -6.88 -5.63
CA GLU A 283 18.88 -7.90 -5.39
C GLU A 283 18.29 -9.28 -5.09
N VAL A 284 17.32 -9.36 -4.17
CA VAL A 284 16.68 -10.62 -3.74
C VAL A 284 15.71 -11.15 -4.80
N GLY A 285 15.08 -10.27 -5.54
CA GLY A 285 14.04 -10.56 -6.52
C GLY A 285 12.64 -10.63 -5.91
N LEU A 286 11.71 -9.96 -6.59
CA LEU A 286 10.30 -9.89 -6.17
C LEU A 286 9.65 -11.28 -6.06
N GLU A 287 9.94 -12.17 -7.02
CA GLU A 287 9.42 -13.55 -7.05
C GLU A 287 9.88 -14.37 -5.84
N THR A 288 11.13 -14.19 -5.40
CA THR A 288 11.68 -14.87 -4.22
C THR A 288 10.94 -14.41 -2.96
N ILE A 289 10.75 -13.08 -2.81
CA ILE A 289 10.02 -12.51 -1.68
C ILE A 289 8.57 -12.98 -1.68
N HIS A 290 7.90 -12.93 -2.82
CA HIS A 290 6.52 -13.40 -2.97
C HIS A 290 6.40 -14.90 -2.69
N GLY A 291 7.25 -15.73 -3.31
CA GLY A 291 7.23 -17.17 -3.14
C GLY A 291 7.36 -17.59 -1.67
N LYS A 292 8.27 -16.95 -0.93
CA LYS A 292 8.43 -17.21 0.51
C LYS A 292 7.19 -16.87 1.32
N LYS A 293 6.56 -15.72 1.04
CA LYS A 293 5.30 -15.31 1.69
C LYS A 293 4.17 -16.28 1.38
N MET A 294 4.07 -16.76 0.15
CA MET A 294 3.02 -17.71 -0.27
C MET A 294 3.24 -19.10 0.30
N GLU A 295 4.50 -19.56 0.44
CA GLU A 295 4.83 -20.82 1.13
C GLU A 295 4.31 -20.80 2.59
N LEU A 296 4.53 -19.69 3.32
CA LEU A 296 4.06 -19.53 4.68
C LEU A 296 2.52 -19.46 4.74
N THR A 297 1.92 -18.76 3.77
CA THR A 297 0.46 -18.65 3.65
C THR A 297 -0.17 -20.04 3.41
N GLN A 298 0.42 -20.83 2.52
CA GLN A 298 -0.02 -22.20 2.27
C GLN A 298 0.05 -23.06 3.52
N TYR A 299 1.19 -23.03 4.20
CA TYR A 299 1.40 -23.78 5.43
C TYR A 299 0.34 -23.44 6.48
N PHE A 300 0.02 -22.16 6.65
CA PHE A 300 -1.00 -21.71 7.59
C PHE A 300 -2.41 -22.13 7.17
N LEU A 301 -2.79 -21.93 5.89
CA LEU A 301 -4.12 -22.31 5.39
C LEU A 301 -4.38 -23.81 5.50
N GLU A 302 -3.37 -24.65 5.25
CA GLU A 302 -3.48 -26.11 5.43
C GLU A 302 -3.74 -26.46 6.91
N ALA A 303 -3.01 -25.81 7.82
CA ALA A 303 -3.21 -26.03 9.25
C ALA A 303 -4.58 -25.57 9.74
N LEU A 304 -5.15 -24.51 9.15
CA LEU A 304 -6.48 -24.00 9.51
C LEU A 304 -7.63 -25.01 9.19
N LYS A 305 -7.44 -25.95 8.30
CA LYS A 305 -8.46 -26.97 7.96
C LYS A 305 -8.91 -27.82 9.16
N GLN A 306 -8.09 -27.91 10.21
CA GLN A 306 -8.43 -28.62 11.44
C GLN A 306 -9.30 -27.81 12.42
N PHE A 307 -9.66 -26.55 12.09
CA PHE A 307 -10.42 -25.63 12.94
C PHE A 307 -11.72 -25.20 12.21
N PRO A 308 -12.77 -26.04 12.16
CA PRO A 308 -14.01 -25.70 11.46
C PRO A 308 -14.76 -24.53 12.11
N GLU A 309 -14.47 -24.18 13.35
CA GLU A 309 -15.02 -23.04 14.09
C GLU A 309 -14.40 -21.69 13.68
N ILE A 310 -13.32 -21.72 12.91
CA ILE A 310 -12.62 -20.53 12.44
C ILE A 310 -12.84 -20.38 10.94
N ARG A 311 -13.62 -19.39 10.55
CA ARG A 311 -13.85 -19.06 9.13
C ARG A 311 -12.66 -18.30 8.56
N VAL A 312 -12.03 -18.81 7.51
CA VAL A 312 -11.10 -18.02 6.68
C VAL A 312 -11.94 -17.11 5.78
N VAL A 313 -11.71 -15.79 5.89
CA VAL A 313 -12.44 -14.78 5.12
C VAL A 313 -11.74 -14.53 3.79
N GLY A 314 -12.49 -14.59 2.69
CA GLY A 314 -11.96 -14.50 1.33
C GLY A 314 -11.67 -15.86 0.72
N ARG A 315 -10.75 -15.93 -0.23
CA ARG A 315 -10.42 -17.16 -0.96
C ARG A 315 -9.79 -18.22 -0.05
N PRO A 316 -10.23 -19.48 -0.14
CA PRO A 316 -9.69 -20.57 0.68
C PRO A 316 -8.31 -21.08 0.20
N GLY A 317 -7.95 -20.82 -1.05
CA GLY A 317 -6.73 -21.27 -1.71
C GLY A 317 -5.67 -20.18 -1.87
N LEU A 318 -4.63 -20.50 -2.66
CA LEU A 318 -3.51 -19.60 -2.94
C LEU A 318 -3.68 -18.75 -4.21
N GLU A 319 -4.60 -19.13 -5.08
CA GLU A 319 -4.85 -18.43 -6.34
C GLU A 319 -5.35 -17.00 -6.08
N ASP A 320 -4.86 -16.06 -6.86
CA ASP A 320 -5.24 -14.65 -6.82
C ASP A 320 -5.30 -14.09 -5.39
N ARG A 321 -4.24 -14.29 -4.62
CA ARG A 321 -4.13 -13.72 -3.27
C ARG A 321 -2.70 -13.29 -2.92
N VAL A 322 -2.62 -12.38 -1.95
CA VAL A 322 -1.38 -12.04 -1.23
C VAL A 322 -1.37 -12.69 0.15
N ALA A 323 -0.25 -12.63 0.85
CA ALA A 323 -0.02 -13.24 2.16
C ALA A 323 -0.77 -12.50 3.31
N VAL A 324 -2.06 -12.26 3.11
CA VAL A 324 -2.99 -11.70 4.10
C VAL A 324 -4.11 -12.71 4.32
N VAL A 325 -4.30 -13.15 5.54
CA VAL A 325 -5.33 -14.10 5.95
C VAL A 325 -6.13 -13.50 7.09
N SER A 326 -7.41 -13.28 6.88
CA SER A 326 -8.34 -12.84 7.93
C SER A 326 -9.16 -14.01 8.45
N LEU A 327 -9.24 -14.09 9.78
CA LEU A 327 -9.97 -15.10 10.52
C LEU A 327 -11.19 -14.47 11.20
N ASP A 328 -12.31 -15.16 11.13
CA ASP A 328 -13.53 -14.83 11.86
C ASP A 328 -13.89 -16.01 12.77
N PHE A 329 -13.86 -15.80 14.07
CA PHE A 329 -14.10 -16.81 15.08
C PHE A 329 -15.60 -16.90 15.33
N LEU A 330 -16.22 -18.00 14.90
CA LEU A 330 -17.67 -18.15 14.92
C LEU A 330 -18.26 -18.31 16.34
N GLN A 331 -17.42 -18.70 17.31
CA GLN A 331 -17.83 -18.97 18.71
C GLN A 331 -17.09 -18.10 19.73
N ALA A 332 -16.26 -17.14 19.28
CA ALA A 332 -15.52 -16.25 20.15
C ALA A 332 -15.53 -14.81 19.60
N ASP A 333 -15.31 -13.85 20.47
CA ASP A 333 -15.14 -12.45 20.07
C ASP A 333 -13.76 -12.22 19.46
N ASN A 334 -13.70 -11.74 18.22
CA ASN A 334 -12.46 -11.51 17.47
C ASN A 334 -11.48 -10.57 18.22
N ALA A 335 -12.01 -9.58 18.96
CA ALA A 335 -11.16 -8.65 19.70
C ALA A 335 -10.54 -9.30 20.94
N MET A 336 -11.28 -10.14 21.63
CA MET A 336 -10.78 -10.92 22.76
C MET A 336 -9.72 -11.92 22.31
N VAL A 337 -9.96 -12.61 21.18
CA VAL A 337 -8.97 -13.54 20.61
C VAL A 337 -7.66 -12.83 20.31
N ALA A 338 -7.70 -11.66 19.64
CA ALA A 338 -6.50 -10.90 19.34
C ALA A 338 -5.75 -10.43 20.61
N PHE A 339 -6.50 -10.04 21.65
CA PHE A 339 -5.93 -9.67 22.94
C PHE A 339 -5.22 -10.85 23.62
N GLU A 340 -5.85 -12.03 23.64
CA GLU A 340 -5.26 -13.24 24.23
C GLU A 340 -4.04 -13.73 23.45
N LEU A 341 -4.07 -13.67 22.11
CA LEU A 341 -2.92 -13.99 21.26
C LEU A 341 -1.69 -13.12 21.62
N GLU A 342 -1.90 -11.83 21.89
CA GLU A 342 -0.80 -10.95 22.28
C GLU A 342 -0.39 -11.17 23.74
N SER A 343 -1.35 -11.18 24.67
CA SER A 343 -1.05 -11.20 26.11
C SER A 343 -0.47 -12.53 26.61
N GLU A 344 -0.96 -13.66 26.06
CA GLU A 344 -0.54 -15.00 26.53
C GLU A 344 0.56 -15.61 25.66
N TYR A 345 0.55 -15.35 24.34
CA TYR A 345 1.45 -15.99 23.39
C TYR A 345 2.46 -15.03 22.75
N GLY A 346 2.37 -13.72 23.00
CA GLY A 346 3.23 -12.71 22.40
C GLY A 346 3.03 -12.54 20.89
N ILE A 347 1.86 -12.95 20.35
CA ILE A 347 1.55 -12.93 18.92
C ILE A 347 0.82 -11.64 18.58
N MET A 348 1.50 -10.75 17.85
CA MET A 348 0.97 -9.47 17.41
C MET A 348 0.21 -9.61 16.11
N THR A 349 -1.11 -9.40 16.14
CA THR A 349 -2.02 -9.40 15.01
C THR A 349 -2.77 -8.07 14.93
N ARG A 350 -3.64 -7.92 13.96
CA ARG A 350 -4.56 -6.78 13.91
C ARG A 350 -6.00 -7.25 13.91
N VAL A 351 -6.87 -6.59 14.69
CA VAL A 351 -8.30 -6.91 14.76
C VAL A 351 -9.18 -5.74 14.35
N GLY A 352 -10.39 -6.02 13.91
CA GLY A 352 -11.44 -5.06 13.59
C GLY A 352 -11.64 -4.84 12.09
N LEU A 353 -12.06 -3.63 11.69
CA LEU A 353 -12.47 -3.33 10.31
C LEU A 353 -11.32 -2.95 9.36
N HIS A 354 -10.08 -2.99 9.80
CA HIS A 354 -8.86 -2.74 8.98
C HIS A 354 -8.93 -1.49 8.10
N CYS A 355 -9.70 -0.46 8.51
CA CYS A 355 -9.99 0.74 7.73
C CYS A 355 -10.69 0.47 6.38
N ALA A 356 -11.42 -0.62 6.25
CA ALA A 356 -12.11 -1.04 5.03
C ALA A 356 -13.55 -1.52 5.32
N PRO A 357 -14.44 -0.66 5.85
CA PRO A 357 -15.80 -1.05 6.22
C PRO A 357 -16.62 -1.55 5.03
N VAL A 358 -16.34 -1.08 3.80
CA VAL A 358 -16.98 -1.56 2.58
C VAL A 358 -16.62 -3.02 2.33
N ALA A 359 -15.34 -3.38 2.44
CA ALA A 359 -14.88 -4.76 2.31
C ALA A 359 -15.55 -5.70 3.32
N HIS A 360 -15.65 -5.27 4.59
CA HIS A 360 -16.30 -6.08 5.63
C HIS A 360 -17.81 -6.27 5.38
N LYS A 361 -18.50 -5.29 4.78
CA LYS A 361 -19.89 -5.45 4.34
C LYS A 361 -19.98 -6.46 3.20
N SER A 362 -19.13 -6.39 2.20
CA SER A 362 -19.07 -7.33 1.07
C SER A 362 -18.76 -8.77 1.52
N LEU A 363 -17.85 -8.92 2.50
CA LEU A 363 -17.38 -10.21 3.02
C LEU A 363 -18.22 -10.77 4.19
N ALA A 364 -19.33 -10.11 4.55
CA ALA A 364 -20.23 -10.48 5.65
C ALA A 364 -19.50 -10.63 7.02
N THR A 365 -18.60 -9.68 7.33
CA THR A 365 -17.88 -9.59 8.60
C THR A 365 -18.09 -8.24 9.31
N TYR A 366 -19.01 -7.41 8.82
CA TYR A 366 -19.42 -6.17 9.46
C TYR A 366 -20.50 -6.44 10.50
N PRO A 367 -20.50 -5.84 11.70
CA PRO A 367 -19.55 -4.81 12.19
C PRO A 367 -18.35 -5.35 12.97
N GLN A 368 -18.25 -6.66 13.28
CA GLN A 368 -17.25 -7.23 14.17
C GLN A 368 -15.81 -7.10 13.62
N GLY A 369 -15.66 -7.17 12.29
CA GLY A 369 -14.37 -7.26 11.66
C GLY A 369 -13.77 -8.67 11.77
N THR A 370 -12.45 -8.77 11.68
CA THR A 370 -11.72 -10.04 11.68
C THR A 370 -10.41 -9.92 12.44
N VAL A 371 -9.80 -11.05 12.84
CA VAL A 371 -8.39 -11.13 13.23
C VAL A 371 -7.57 -11.34 11.97
N ARG A 372 -6.70 -10.39 11.63
CA ARG A 372 -5.89 -10.43 10.43
C ARG A 372 -4.46 -10.86 10.72
N ILE A 373 -3.99 -11.86 10.02
CA ILE A 373 -2.62 -12.35 9.97
C ILE A 373 -2.02 -11.95 8.62
N ALA A 374 -0.87 -11.31 8.61
CA ALA A 374 -0.17 -10.94 7.39
C ALA A 374 1.31 -11.28 7.51
N PHE A 375 1.79 -12.16 6.63
CA PHE A 375 3.16 -12.66 6.68
C PHE A 375 4.15 -11.74 5.94
N SER A 376 5.35 -11.65 6.50
CA SER A 376 6.57 -11.18 5.84
C SER A 376 7.39 -12.37 5.34
N ALA A 377 8.29 -12.15 4.40
CA ALA A 377 9.26 -13.16 3.97
C ALA A 377 10.27 -13.53 5.09
N SER A 378 10.36 -12.73 6.16
CA SER A 378 11.20 -12.99 7.33
C SER A 378 10.52 -13.85 8.40
N ASN A 379 9.22 -14.08 8.32
CA ASN A 379 8.54 -15.00 9.22
C ASN A 379 8.96 -16.45 8.97
N THR A 380 8.73 -17.33 9.95
CA THR A 380 9.11 -18.73 9.90
C THR A 380 7.92 -19.65 10.14
N LYS A 381 8.05 -20.94 9.79
CA LYS A 381 7.02 -21.96 10.07
C LYS A 381 6.87 -22.21 11.57
N GLU A 382 7.97 -22.12 12.32
CA GLU A 382 7.95 -22.26 13.78
C GLU A 382 7.12 -21.16 14.45
N GLU A 383 7.17 -19.93 13.94
CA GLU A 383 6.29 -18.85 14.39
C GLU A 383 4.82 -19.13 14.09
N ILE A 384 4.53 -19.73 12.94
CA ILE A 384 3.17 -20.16 12.58
C ILE A 384 2.73 -21.32 13.47
N ASP A 385 3.60 -22.27 13.82
CA ASP A 385 3.27 -23.37 14.73
C ASP A 385 2.87 -22.89 16.12
N VAL A 386 3.50 -21.82 16.62
CA VAL A 386 3.09 -21.17 17.88
C VAL A 386 1.67 -20.61 17.74
N LEU A 387 1.35 -19.93 16.64
CA LEU A 387 -0.02 -19.43 16.36
C LEU A 387 -1.00 -20.60 16.29
N ILE A 388 -0.71 -21.66 15.52
CA ILE A 388 -1.59 -22.83 15.39
C ILE A 388 -1.85 -23.47 16.76
N ASN A 389 -0.84 -23.56 17.63
CA ASN A 389 -1.00 -24.10 18.98
C ASN A 389 -1.89 -23.19 19.84
N ALA A 390 -1.75 -21.87 19.74
CA ALA A 390 -2.65 -20.93 20.42
C ALA A 390 -4.10 -21.07 19.95
N LEU A 391 -4.31 -21.28 18.63
CA LEU A 391 -5.67 -21.44 18.06
C LEU A 391 -6.41 -22.70 18.56
N LYS A 392 -5.71 -23.70 19.11
CA LYS A 392 -6.37 -24.89 19.70
C LYS A 392 -7.27 -24.57 20.89
N THR A 393 -7.07 -23.43 21.54
CA THR A 393 -7.91 -22.95 22.64
C THR A 393 -9.32 -22.57 22.18
N TYR A 394 -9.52 -22.35 20.87
CA TYR A 394 -10.79 -21.91 20.27
C TYR A 394 -11.48 -23.01 19.45
N ARG A 395 -11.27 -24.26 19.84
CA ARG A 395 -11.96 -25.44 19.25
C ARG A 395 -13.32 -25.66 19.88
#